data_f2d5e48fb44afd92654ad2970e6aa0cc
#
_entry.id   f2d5e48fb44afd92654ad2970e6aa0cc
#
_cell.length_a   1.000
_cell.length_b   1.000
_cell.length_c   1.000
_cell.angle_alpha   90.00
_cell.angle_beta   90.00
_cell.angle_gamma   90.00
#
_symmetry.space_group_name_H-M   'P 1'
#
loop_
_entity.id
_entity.type
_entity.pdbx_description
1 polymer ?
#
loop_
_entity_poly.entity_id
_entity_poly.type
_entity_poly.pdbx_seq_one_letter_code
_entity_poly.pdbx_strand_id
1 'polypeptide(L)'
;MITALTIADAKKYVKEWKKNGESIGLVPTMGYLHEGHASLIKRAREENDRVIVSDFVNPTQFGPNEDLDSYPRDFEADKRLCESIGADLIFHPTPEEMYGECHFTKVHVDTLTEGLCGAVRPVHFDGVCTVVTKLFHIAEADRAYFGQKDAQQLAVVKRMVHDLNYNIEIIGCPIIREEDGLAKSSRNTYLSPEERKAAVILSASLRDARAMIDSGEKDLGKITALITEKIKTEPLARIDYVSAVDFTRLKPKKTLDGEETLIAIAVYIGKVRLIDNIIVR
;
A
#
# COMPACT_ATOMS: atom_id res chain seq x y z
N MET A 1 17.35 17.97 -3.03
CA MET A 1 15.94 17.59 -3.34
C MET A 1 15.03 18.81 -3.28
N ILE A 2 14.04 18.90 -4.20
CA ILE A 2 13.03 19.97 -4.26
C ILE A 2 11.90 19.63 -3.30
N THR A 3 11.37 20.63 -2.57
CA THR A 3 10.13 20.53 -1.82
C THR A 3 9.06 21.33 -2.53
N ALA A 4 8.01 20.67 -3.03
CA ALA A 4 6.86 21.30 -3.65
C ALA A 4 5.65 21.21 -2.70
N LEU A 5 5.08 22.36 -2.33
CA LEU A 5 3.92 22.45 -1.43
C LEU A 5 2.62 22.67 -2.22
N THR A 6 2.72 23.13 -3.47
CA THR A 6 1.59 23.37 -4.34
C THR A 6 1.62 22.50 -5.60
N ILE A 7 0.44 22.22 -6.14
CA ILE A 7 0.29 21.51 -7.42
C ILE A 7 1.01 22.26 -8.53
N ALA A 8 0.95 23.61 -8.52
CA ALA A 8 1.60 24.45 -9.52
C ALA A 8 3.12 24.28 -9.49
N ASP A 9 3.73 24.26 -8.29
CA ASP A 9 5.17 24.04 -8.12
C ASP A 9 5.59 22.66 -8.62
N ALA A 10 4.89 21.60 -8.22
CA ALA A 10 5.18 20.25 -8.68
C ALA A 10 5.13 20.16 -10.22
N LYS A 11 4.03 20.65 -10.82
CA LYS A 11 3.85 20.64 -12.28
C LYS A 11 4.88 21.45 -13.04
N LYS A 12 5.43 22.52 -12.45
CA LYS A 12 6.51 23.31 -13.07
C LYS A 12 7.74 22.44 -13.34
N TYR A 13 8.20 21.67 -12.34
CA TYR A 13 9.36 20.77 -12.48
C TYR A 13 9.06 19.58 -13.38
N VAL A 14 7.88 18.97 -13.23
CA VAL A 14 7.43 17.89 -14.12
C VAL A 14 7.47 18.30 -15.58
N LYS A 15 6.93 19.48 -15.91
CA LYS A 15 6.93 20.01 -17.28
C LYS A 15 8.35 20.25 -17.83
N GLU A 16 9.28 20.70 -16.98
CA GLU A 16 10.67 20.87 -17.35
C GLU A 16 11.34 19.52 -17.67
N TRP A 17 11.17 18.52 -16.78
CA TRP A 17 11.73 17.19 -16.97
C TRP A 17 11.16 16.49 -18.21
N LYS A 18 9.85 16.55 -18.41
CA LYS A 18 9.22 15.98 -19.62
C LYS A 18 9.72 16.67 -20.91
N LYS A 19 9.96 17.99 -20.89
CA LYS A 19 10.54 18.70 -22.03
C LYS A 19 11.95 18.22 -22.35
N ASN A 20 12.71 17.80 -21.35
CA ASN A 20 14.05 17.24 -21.51
C ASN A 20 14.03 15.75 -21.91
N GLY A 21 12.87 15.11 -22.01
CA GLY A 21 12.72 13.69 -22.32
C GLY A 21 13.05 12.75 -21.14
N GLU A 22 13.08 13.28 -19.90
CA GLU A 22 13.41 12.53 -18.71
C GLU A 22 12.20 11.68 -18.26
N SER A 23 12.46 10.43 -17.88
CA SER A 23 11.47 9.52 -17.29
C SER A 23 11.22 9.86 -15.82
N ILE A 24 9.97 9.74 -15.37
CA ILE A 24 9.55 10.08 -14.00
C ILE A 24 8.97 8.86 -13.29
N GLY A 25 9.55 8.51 -12.15
CA GLY A 25 9.00 7.55 -11.20
C GLY A 25 8.26 8.25 -10.06
N LEU A 26 7.05 7.80 -9.73
CA LEU A 26 6.24 8.31 -8.63
C LEU A 26 6.14 7.28 -7.50
N VAL A 27 6.35 7.71 -6.27
CA VAL A 27 6.15 6.91 -5.06
C VAL A 27 5.07 7.59 -4.19
N PRO A 28 3.79 7.17 -4.29
CA PRO A 28 2.73 7.69 -3.46
C PRO A 28 2.86 7.18 -2.01
N THR A 29 2.92 8.09 -1.05
CA THR A 29 2.95 7.77 0.39
C THR A 29 2.06 8.70 1.20
N MET A 30 1.80 8.31 2.44
CA MET A 30 1.14 9.18 3.42
C MET A 30 2.11 9.80 4.43
N GLY A 31 3.41 9.76 4.15
CA GLY A 31 4.43 10.20 5.09
C GLY A 31 4.73 9.17 6.19
N TYR A 32 5.51 9.61 7.21
CA TYR A 32 6.07 8.77 8.25
C TYR A 32 6.81 7.56 7.68
N LEU A 33 7.78 7.88 6.83
CA LEU A 33 8.46 6.92 5.99
C LEU A 33 9.34 5.96 6.80
N HIS A 34 9.40 4.73 6.34
CA HIS A 34 10.22 3.67 6.91
C HIS A 34 10.92 2.88 5.79
N GLU A 35 11.71 1.86 6.13
CA GLU A 35 12.50 1.08 5.16
C GLU A 35 11.64 0.46 4.05
N GLY A 36 10.37 0.17 4.32
CA GLY A 36 9.42 -0.25 3.28
C GLY A 36 9.25 0.80 2.20
N HIS A 37 9.03 2.07 2.58
CA HIS A 37 8.95 3.18 1.63
C HIS A 37 10.30 3.47 0.98
N ALA A 38 11.40 3.38 1.75
CA ALA A 38 12.76 3.53 1.23
C ALA A 38 13.06 2.56 0.09
N SER A 39 12.59 1.30 0.18
CA SER A 39 12.76 0.31 -0.88
C SER A 39 12.03 0.68 -2.19
N LEU A 40 10.85 1.32 -2.09
CA LEU A 40 10.11 1.82 -3.24
C LEU A 40 10.86 2.98 -3.92
N ILE A 41 11.35 3.94 -3.13
CA ILE A 41 12.09 5.11 -3.61
C ILE A 41 13.39 4.67 -4.29
N LYS A 42 14.13 3.73 -3.68
CA LYS A 42 15.35 3.16 -4.25
C LYS A 42 15.08 2.52 -5.60
N ARG A 43 14.05 1.68 -5.70
CA ARG A 43 13.68 1.05 -6.96
C ARG A 43 13.25 2.08 -8.00
N ALA A 44 12.47 3.09 -7.62
CA ALA A 44 12.11 4.18 -8.50
C ALA A 44 13.34 4.92 -9.05
N ARG A 45 14.35 5.15 -8.20
CA ARG A 45 15.61 5.79 -8.60
C ARG A 45 16.43 4.94 -9.58
N GLU A 46 16.42 3.63 -9.41
CA GLU A 46 17.14 2.71 -10.30
C GLU A 46 16.51 2.61 -11.70
N GLU A 47 15.20 2.88 -11.83
CA GLU A 47 14.42 2.66 -13.04
C GLU A 47 13.99 3.96 -13.76
N ASN A 48 14.29 5.15 -13.21
CA ASN A 48 13.87 6.44 -13.80
C ASN A 48 14.93 7.53 -13.64
N ASP A 49 14.86 8.53 -14.53
CA ASP A 49 15.73 9.70 -14.48
C ASP A 49 15.36 10.67 -13.35
N ARG A 50 14.09 10.72 -12.99
CA ARG A 50 13.55 11.57 -11.92
C ARG A 50 12.62 10.78 -11.00
N VAL A 51 12.67 11.11 -9.71
CA VAL A 51 11.82 10.48 -8.69
C VAL A 51 11.07 11.53 -7.91
N ILE A 52 9.74 11.39 -7.91
CA ILE A 52 8.81 12.18 -7.10
C ILE A 52 8.29 11.29 -5.99
N VAL A 53 8.41 11.74 -4.74
CA VAL A 53 7.74 11.13 -3.59
C VAL A 53 6.57 12.02 -3.20
N SER A 54 5.35 11.47 -3.16
CA SER A 54 4.23 12.16 -2.54
C SER A 54 4.20 11.83 -1.05
N ASP A 55 4.20 12.84 -0.22
CA ASP A 55 4.06 12.76 1.23
C ASP A 55 2.77 13.52 1.62
N PHE A 56 1.64 12.80 1.61
CA PHE A 56 0.33 13.39 1.81
C PHE A 56 -0.62 12.46 2.57
N VAL A 57 -0.95 12.82 3.82
CA VAL A 57 -1.98 12.12 4.59
C VAL A 57 -3.35 12.49 4.01
N ASN A 58 -3.86 11.62 3.14
CA ASN A 58 -5.10 11.87 2.41
C ASN A 58 -6.34 11.68 3.32
N PRO A 59 -7.08 12.73 3.68
CA PRO A 59 -8.21 12.60 4.60
C PRO A 59 -9.38 11.82 4.00
N THR A 60 -9.54 11.81 2.67
CA THR A 60 -10.70 11.21 2.00
C THR A 60 -10.72 9.69 2.04
N GLN A 61 -9.59 9.04 2.40
CA GLN A 61 -9.49 7.58 2.51
C GLN A 61 -9.70 7.05 3.93
N PHE A 62 -9.96 7.94 4.89
CA PHE A 62 -10.24 7.59 6.28
C PHE A 62 -11.73 7.69 6.58
N GLY A 63 -12.28 6.66 7.21
CA GLY A 63 -13.63 6.69 7.77
C GLY A 63 -13.69 7.48 9.08
N PRO A 64 -14.92 7.80 9.55
CA PRO A 64 -15.11 8.64 10.75
C PRO A 64 -14.47 8.12 12.05
N ASN A 65 -14.20 6.81 12.12
CA ASN A 65 -13.65 6.13 13.30
C ASN A 65 -12.24 5.57 13.05
N GLU A 66 -11.56 6.07 12.01
CA GLU A 66 -10.20 5.65 11.69
C GLU A 66 -9.15 6.62 12.25
N ASP A 67 -7.90 6.25 12.15
CA ASP A 67 -6.74 6.86 12.80
C ASP A 67 -6.21 8.15 12.11
N LEU A 68 -7.05 8.93 11.41
CA LEU A 68 -6.62 10.14 10.68
C LEU A 68 -5.92 11.17 11.60
N ASP A 69 -6.53 11.48 12.75
CA ASP A 69 -6.00 12.49 13.65
C ASP A 69 -4.72 12.03 14.34
N SER A 70 -4.62 10.74 14.66
CA SER A 70 -3.47 10.13 15.31
C SER A 70 -2.44 9.55 14.33
N TYR A 71 -2.69 9.64 13.01
CA TYR A 71 -1.75 9.14 12.02
C TYR A 71 -0.40 9.86 12.15
N PRO A 72 0.72 9.13 12.32
CA PRO A 72 2.01 9.74 12.61
C PRO A 72 2.50 10.61 11.44
N ARG A 73 3.16 11.73 11.77
CA ARG A 73 3.73 12.68 10.82
C ARG A 73 5.08 13.15 11.30
N ASP A 74 6.09 13.10 10.45
CA ASP A 74 7.42 13.69 10.68
C ASP A 74 8.04 14.10 9.33
N PHE A 75 7.56 15.21 8.78
CA PHE A 75 7.97 15.68 7.46
C PHE A 75 9.48 15.89 7.35
N GLU A 76 10.15 16.39 8.39
CA GLU A 76 11.59 16.61 8.35
C GLU A 76 12.39 15.29 8.33
N ALA A 77 11.93 14.25 9.02
CA ALA A 77 12.51 12.91 8.90
C ALA A 77 12.27 12.31 7.50
N ASP A 78 11.05 12.45 6.98
CA ASP A 78 10.69 11.96 5.66
C ASP A 78 11.51 12.64 4.55
N LYS A 79 11.68 13.95 4.65
CA LYS A 79 12.52 14.73 3.74
C LYS A 79 13.97 14.25 3.76
N ARG A 80 14.57 14.08 4.95
CA ARG A 80 15.95 13.57 5.08
C ARG A 80 16.08 12.16 4.47
N LEU A 81 15.11 11.28 4.70
CA LEU A 81 15.12 9.94 4.13
C LEU A 81 15.05 10.00 2.59
N CYS A 82 14.13 10.77 2.02
CA CYS A 82 14.01 10.96 0.58
C CYS A 82 15.29 11.51 -0.05
N GLU A 83 15.92 12.51 0.58
CA GLU A 83 17.20 13.07 0.13
C GLU A 83 18.31 12.02 0.12
N SER A 84 18.41 11.22 1.18
CA SER A 84 19.46 10.20 1.33
C SER A 84 19.40 9.10 0.27
N ILE A 85 18.21 8.85 -0.31
CA ILE A 85 17.98 7.80 -1.32
C ILE A 85 18.03 8.39 -2.74
N GLY A 86 18.06 9.73 -2.87
CA GLY A 86 18.17 10.40 -4.15
C GLY A 86 16.83 10.70 -4.84
N ALA A 87 15.76 10.94 -4.08
CA ALA A 87 14.56 11.53 -4.63
C ALA A 87 14.84 12.96 -5.15
N ASP A 88 14.26 13.33 -6.28
CA ASP A 88 14.44 14.65 -6.88
C ASP A 88 13.45 15.67 -6.30
N LEU A 89 12.23 15.23 -6.01
CA LEU A 89 11.16 16.08 -5.50
C LEU A 89 10.31 15.34 -4.45
N ILE A 90 10.04 16.00 -3.31
CA ILE A 90 9.00 15.63 -2.38
C ILE A 90 7.80 16.57 -2.54
N PHE A 91 6.62 16.01 -2.84
CA PHE A 91 5.36 16.74 -2.95
C PHE A 91 4.57 16.58 -1.65
N HIS A 92 4.47 17.68 -0.89
CA HIS A 92 3.83 17.72 0.42
C HIS A 92 2.74 18.80 0.49
N PRO A 93 1.60 18.57 -0.19
CA PRO A 93 0.49 19.53 -0.22
C PRO A 93 -0.35 19.46 1.03
N THR A 94 -1.13 20.54 1.30
CA THR A 94 -2.20 20.50 2.28
C THR A 94 -3.48 19.86 1.70
N PRO A 95 -4.45 19.44 2.56
CA PRO A 95 -5.77 18.99 2.08
C PRO A 95 -6.49 20.05 1.23
N GLU A 96 -6.36 21.33 1.60
CA GLU A 96 -6.96 22.46 0.88
C GLU A 96 -6.34 22.61 -0.51
N GLU A 97 -5.02 22.43 -0.66
CA GLU A 97 -4.35 22.44 -1.97
C GLU A 97 -4.83 21.27 -2.84
N MET A 98 -5.00 20.09 -2.23
CA MET A 98 -5.43 18.91 -2.99
C MET A 98 -6.90 18.92 -3.37
N TYR A 99 -7.79 19.46 -2.53
CA TYR A 99 -9.24 19.32 -2.72
C TYR A 99 -10.01 20.63 -2.81
N GLY A 100 -9.39 21.77 -2.42
CA GLY A 100 -10.06 23.06 -2.35
C GLY A 100 -11.21 23.08 -1.33
N GLU A 101 -12.05 24.10 -1.42
CA GLU A 101 -13.23 24.21 -0.57
C GLU A 101 -14.37 23.25 -0.98
N CYS A 102 -14.42 22.87 -2.27
CA CYS A 102 -15.44 22.01 -2.84
C CYS A 102 -14.82 20.96 -3.75
N HIS A 103 -14.98 19.69 -3.40
CA HIS A 103 -14.52 18.55 -4.20
C HIS A 103 -15.69 17.59 -4.48
N PHE A 104 -16.12 17.54 -5.74
CA PHE A 104 -17.32 16.77 -6.15
C PHE A 104 -17.01 15.54 -6.99
N THR A 105 -15.76 15.33 -7.39
CA THR A 105 -15.35 14.22 -8.24
C THR A 105 -14.74 13.09 -7.41
N LYS A 106 -15.20 11.86 -7.63
CA LYS A 106 -14.63 10.65 -7.05
C LYS A 106 -14.33 9.65 -8.15
N VAL A 107 -13.25 8.88 -7.95
CA VAL A 107 -12.94 7.72 -8.77
C VAL A 107 -13.30 6.48 -7.97
N HIS A 108 -14.17 5.64 -8.53
CA HIS A 108 -14.65 4.41 -7.92
C HIS A 108 -14.28 3.20 -8.78
N VAL A 109 -13.93 2.08 -8.14
CA VAL A 109 -13.66 0.80 -8.80
C VAL A 109 -14.57 -0.25 -8.17
N ASP A 110 -15.53 -0.74 -8.93
CA ASP A 110 -16.46 -1.78 -8.49
C ASP A 110 -15.78 -3.13 -8.22
N THR A 111 -16.45 -3.98 -7.49
CA THR A 111 -16.09 -5.40 -7.25
C THR A 111 -14.80 -5.59 -6.45
N LEU A 112 -13.66 -5.04 -6.89
CA LEU A 112 -12.38 -5.20 -6.21
C LEU A 112 -12.32 -4.49 -4.85
N THR A 113 -13.23 -3.57 -4.61
CA THR A 113 -13.32 -2.76 -3.39
C THR A 113 -14.39 -3.23 -2.40
N GLU A 114 -15.15 -4.27 -2.75
CA GLU A 114 -16.26 -4.78 -1.94
C GLU A 114 -15.83 -5.78 -0.85
N GLY A 115 -14.75 -6.52 -1.10
CA GLY A 115 -14.22 -7.54 -0.18
C GLY A 115 -13.00 -7.08 0.62
N LEU A 116 -12.44 -8.01 1.42
CA LEU A 116 -11.20 -7.79 2.19
C LEU A 116 -11.25 -6.50 3.02
N CYS A 117 -10.28 -5.60 2.83
CA CYS A 117 -10.26 -4.29 3.51
C CYS A 117 -11.45 -3.41 3.14
N GLY A 118 -11.95 -3.50 1.90
CA GLY A 118 -13.06 -2.68 1.44
C GLY A 118 -14.39 -2.99 2.15
N ALA A 119 -14.62 -4.25 2.53
CA ALA A 119 -15.80 -4.66 3.28
C ALA A 119 -15.97 -3.93 4.63
N VAL A 120 -14.84 -3.58 5.28
CA VAL A 120 -14.83 -2.91 6.60
C VAL A 120 -14.46 -1.43 6.52
N ARG A 121 -14.04 -0.96 5.33
CA ARG A 121 -13.61 0.42 5.07
C ARG A 121 -14.28 0.97 3.79
N PRO A 122 -15.60 1.21 3.79
CA PRO A 122 -16.37 1.45 2.56
C PRO A 122 -15.97 2.71 1.78
N VAL A 123 -15.37 3.72 2.44
CA VAL A 123 -14.92 4.97 1.77
C VAL A 123 -13.46 4.92 1.33
N HIS A 124 -12.71 3.93 1.82
CA HIS A 124 -11.25 3.90 1.70
C HIS A 124 -10.77 3.92 0.25
N PHE A 125 -11.26 3.00 -0.56
CA PHE A 125 -10.76 2.86 -1.93
C PHE A 125 -11.21 3.99 -2.85
N ASP A 126 -12.36 4.62 -2.61
CA ASP A 126 -12.75 5.83 -3.33
C ASP A 126 -11.77 6.97 -3.05
N GLY A 127 -11.36 7.11 -1.79
CA GLY A 127 -10.32 8.06 -1.41
C GLY A 127 -8.98 7.75 -2.06
N VAL A 128 -8.55 6.48 -2.03
CA VAL A 128 -7.30 6.01 -2.66
C VAL A 128 -7.31 6.25 -4.16
N CYS A 129 -8.35 5.77 -4.87
CA CYS A 129 -8.45 5.93 -6.32
C CYS A 129 -8.46 7.40 -6.73
N THR A 130 -9.17 8.24 -5.98
CA THR A 130 -9.26 9.68 -6.25
C THR A 130 -7.91 10.38 -6.05
N VAL A 131 -7.22 10.15 -4.92
CA VAL A 131 -5.92 10.79 -4.67
C VAL A 131 -4.85 10.29 -5.64
N VAL A 132 -4.81 8.99 -5.92
CA VAL A 132 -3.83 8.41 -6.85
C VAL A 132 -4.05 8.94 -8.27
N THR A 133 -5.29 9.05 -8.72
CA THR A 133 -5.64 9.72 -9.99
C THR A 133 -5.10 11.15 -10.06
N LYS A 134 -5.31 11.94 -8.99
CA LYS A 134 -4.76 13.31 -8.92
C LYS A 134 -3.24 13.31 -8.97
N LEU A 135 -2.59 12.43 -8.23
CA LEU A 135 -1.12 12.32 -8.21
C LEU A 135 -0.57 11.92 -9.58
N PHE A 136 -1.24 11.03 -10.32
CA PHE A 136 -0.85 10.67 -11.69
C PHE A 136 -0.92 11.87 -12.63
N HIS A 137 -1.96 12.70 -12.54
CA HIS A 137 -2.09 13.93 -13.33
C HIS A 137 -1.16 15.07 -12.89
N ILE A 138 -0.70 15.07 -11.64
CA ILE A 138 0.25 16.06 -11.14
C ILE A 138 1.67 15.70 -11.56
N ALA A 139 2.05 14.42 -11.37
CA ALA A 139 3.40 13.94 -11.62
C ALA A 139 3.66 13.56 -13.08
N GLU A 140 2.62 13.30 -13.89
CA GLU A 140 2.74 12.78 -15.27
C GLU A 140 3.78 11.66 -15.38
N ALA A 141 3.81 10.78 -14.36
CA ALA A 141 4.83 9.77 -14.18
C ALA A 141 4.71 8.63 -15.22
N ASP A 142 5.86 8.09 -15.62
CA ASP A 142 5.95 6.93 -16.51
C ASP A 142 5.74 5.63 -15.72
N ARG A 143 6.17 5.61 -14.45
CA ARG A 143 6.00 4.48 -13.51
C ARG A 143 5.56 4.96 -12.15
N ALA A 144 4.72 4.17 -11.47
CA ALA A 144 4.37 4.40 -10.07
C ALA A 144 4.59 3.13 -9.24
N TYR A 145 5.17 3.29 -8.05
CA TYR A 145 5.65 2.20 -7.19
C TYR A 145 4.77 2.04 -5.97
N PHE A 146 4.23 0.83 -5.79
CA PHE A 146 3.33 0.48 -4.68
C PHE A 146 3.83 -0.76 -3.96
N GLY A 147 3.74 -0.77 -2.63
CA GLY A 147 4.11 -1.92 -1.83
C GLY A 147 3.07 -3.05 -1.91
N GLN A 148 3.54 -4.29 -2.13
CA GLN A 148 2.69 -5.49 -2.13
C GLN A 148 2.03 -5.75 -0.78
N LYS A 149 2.52 -5.15 0.30
CA LYS A 149 1.87 -5.24 1.62
C LYS A 149 0.39 -4.84 1.55
N ASP A 150 0.09 -3.79 0.81
CA ASP A 150 -1.27 -3.31 0.55
C ASP A 150 -1.78 -3.91 -0.78
N ALA A 151 -1.81 -5.26 -0.85
CA ALA A 151 -2.04 -6.02 -2.08
C ALA A 151 -3.39 -5.71 -2.74
N GLN A 152 -4.45 -5.50 -1.96
CA GLN A 152 -5.74 -5.08 -2.50
C GLN A 152 -5.65 -3.69 -3.15
N GLN A 153 -4.97 -2.73 -2.51
CA GLN A 153 -4.73 -1.42 -3.11
C GLN A 153 -3.95 -1.53 -4.42
N LEU A 154 -2.90 -2.37 -4.46
CA LEU A 154 -2.14 -2.61 -5.68
C LEU A 154 -3.02 -3.16 -6.82
N ALA A 155 -3.90 -4.13 -6.52
CA ALA A 155 -4.83 -4.69 -7.51
C ALA A 155 -5.85 -3.64 -7.99
N VAL A 156 -6.43 -2.86 -7.08
CA VAL A 156 -7.39 -1.79 -7.38
C VAL A 156 -6.75 -0.71 -8.25
N VAL A 157 -5.54 -0.24 -7.91
CA VAL A 157 -4.83 0.78 -8.71
C VAL A 157 -4.46 0.25 -10.10
N LYS A 158 -3.99 -0.99 -10.21
CA LYS A 158 -3.74 -1.63 -11.51
C LYS A 158 -5.01 -1.69 -12.35
N ARG A 159 -6.14 -2.04 -11.75
CA ARG A 159 -7.44 -2.08 -12.42
C ARG A 159 -7.87 -0.69 -12.90
N MET A 160 -7.79 0.30 -12.05
CA MET A 160 -8.10 1.69 -12.38
C MET A 160 -7.25 2.20 -13.56
N VAL A 161 -5.95 1.93 -13.53
CA VAL A 161 -5.03 2.32 -14.63
C VAL A 161 -5.42 1.66 -15.94
N HIS A 162 -5.72 0.37 -15.91
CA HIS A 162 -6.16 -0.38 -17.10
C HIS A 162 -7.47 0.17 -17.66
N ASP A 163 -8.49 0.34 -16.81
CA ASP A 163 -9.84 0.73 -17.25
C ASP A 163 -9.92 2.17 -17.74
N LEU A 164 -9.13 3.07 -17.14
CA LEU A 164 -9.07 4.48 -17.52
C LEU A 164 -8.00 4.77 -18.59
N ASN A 165 -7.32 3.75 -19.09
CA ASN A 165 -6.29 3.85 -20.13
C ASN A 165 -5.17 4.86 -19.77
N TYR A 166 -4.73 4.86 -18.50
CA TYR A 166 -3.59 5.67 -18.12
C TYR A 166 -2.30 5.18 -18.78
N ASN A 167 -1.50 6.11 -19.28
CA ASN A 167 -0.18 5.80 -19.82
C ASN A 167 0.87 5.79 -18.69
N ILE A 168 0.69 4.89 -17.73
CA ILE A 168 1.59 4.72 -16.57
C ILE A 168 1.73 3.23 -16.22
N GLU A 169 2.94 2.79 -15.94
CA GLU A 169 3.20 1.43 -15.48
C GLU A 169 3.12 1.33 -13.95
N ILE A 170 2.35 0.39 -13.41
CA ILE A 170 2.21 0.16 -11.96
C ILE A 170 3.14 -0.97 -11.52
N ILE A 171 4.16 -0.61 -10.75
CA ILE A 171 5.19 -1.51 -10.24
C ILE A 171 4.83 -1.95 -8.82
N GLY A 172 4.56 -3.24 -8.64
CA GLY A 172 4.43 -3.85 -7.31
C GLY A 172 5.80 -4.17 -6.73
N CYS A 173 6.08 -3.70 -5.52
CA CYS A 173 7.34 -3.95 -4.83
C CYS A 173 7.15 -4.93 -3.66
N PRO A 174 8.11 -5.83 -3.39
CA PRO A 174 8.02 -6.82 -2.33
C PRO A 174 7.80 -6.22 -0.94
N ILE A 175 7.22 -7.02 -0.04
CA ILE A 175 7.04 -6.63 1.36
C ILE A 175 8.41 -6.60 2.05
N ILE A 176 8.76 -5.47 2.63
CA ILE A 176 9.91 -5.35 3.53
C ILE A 176 9.45 -5.73 4.94
N ARG A 177 10.28 -6.54 5.61
CA ARG A 177 9.98 -7.09 6.94
C ARG A 177 11.05 -6.67 7.96
N GLU A 178 10.64 -6.65 9.21
CA GLU A 178 11.55 -6.61 10.36
C GLU A 178 12.37 -7.92 10.42
N GLU A 179 13.44 -7.97 11.24
CA GLU A 179 14.27 -9.16 11.40
C GLU A 179 13.50 -10.41 11.86
N ASP A 180 12.46 -10.23 12.66
CA ASP A 180 11.58 -11.30 13.14
C ASP A 180 10.45 -11.68 12.15
N GLY A 181 10.39 -10.99 11.01
CA GLY A 181 9.48 -11.27 9.92
C GLY A 181 8.21 -10.41 9.90
N LEU A 182 7.92 -9.57 10.90
CA LEU A 182 6.77 -8.68 10.87
C LEU A 182 6.87 -7.71 9.68
N ALA A 183 5.80 -7.58 8.90
CA ALA A 183 5.76 -6.62 7.79
C ALA A 183 5.94 -5.17 8.31
N LYS A 184 6.85 -4.40 7.71
CA LYS A 184 7.06 -2.98 8.05
C LYS A 184 5.78 -2.17 7.82
N SER A 185 5.39 -1.38 8.83
CA SER A 185 4.21 -0.51 8.79
C SER A 185 4.36 0.63 9.77
N SER A 186 3.91 1.83 9.39
CA SER A 186 3.82 2.98 10.28
C SER A 186 2.96 2.68 11.53
N ARG A 187 1.96 1.81 11.40
CA ARG A 187 1.09 1.35 12.50
C ARG A 187 1.78 0.44 13.51
N ASN A 188 2.96 -0.12 13.20
CA ASN A 188 3.72 -0.91 14.17
C ASN A 188 4.14 -0.08 15.39
N THR A 189 4.24 1.25 15.25
CA THR A 189 4.57 2.17 16.35
C THR A 189 3.46 2.29 17.40
N TYR A 190 2.25 1.85 17.09
CA TYR A 190 1.12 1.86 18.05
C TYR A 190 1.12 0.65 19.01
N LEU A 191 1.92 -0.39 18.70
CA LEU A 191 1.95 -1.62 19.46
C LEU A 191 2.72 -1.45 20.77
N SER A 192 2.17 -1.94 21.88
CA SER A 192 2.95 -2.13 23.10
C SER A 192 4.06 -3.18 22.87
N PRO A 193 5.07 -3.29 23.76
CA PRO A 193 6.10 -4.32 23.62
C PRO A 193 5.55 -5.74 23.56
N GLU A 194 4.49 -6.04 24.28
CA GLU A 194 3.80 -7.36 24.28
C GLU A 194 3.05 -7.56 22.95
N GLU A 195 2.28 -6.57 22.52
CA GLU A 195 1.57 -6.60 21.24
C GLU A 195 2.54 -6.70 20.06
N ARG A 196 3.70 -6.02 20.14
CA ARG A 196 4.75 -6.10 19.09
C ARG A 196 5.30 -7.53 18.93
N LYS A 197 5.47 -8.25 20.05
CA LYS A 197 5.89 -9.67 20.02
C LYS A 197 4.79 -10.56 19.45
N ALA A 198 3.54 -10.35 19.89
CA ALA A 198 2.37 -11.08 19.41
C ALA A 198 2.14 -10.90 17.89
N ALA A 199 2.43 -9.71 17.36
CA ALA A 199 2.22 -9.38 15.94
C ALA A 199 3.02 -10.27 14.97
N VAL A 200 4.12 -10.88 15.40
CA VAL A 200 4.92 -11.80 14.58
C VAL A 200 4.14 -13.03 14.14
N ILE A 201 3.03 -13.38 14.86
CA ILE A 201 2.17 -14.50 14.49
C ILE A 201 1.62 -14.36 13.05
N LEU A 202 1.42 -13.14 12.55
CA LEU A 202 0.93 -12.88 11.19
C LEU A 202 1.89 -13.49 10.15
N SER A 203 3.15 -13.07 10.18
CA SER A 203 4.16 -13.57 9.25
C SER A 203 4.49 -15.04 9.48
N ALA A 204 4.46 -15.51 10.75
CA ALA A 204 4.68 -16.92 11.07
C ALA A 204 3.59 -17.81 10.46
N SER A 205 2.32 -17.40 10.52
CA SER A 205 1.21 -18.16 9.93
C SER A 205 1.30 -18.23 8.40
N LEU A 206 1.71 -17.15 7.75
CA LEU A 206 1.92 -17.12 6.30
C LEU A 206 3.14 -17.95 5.85
N ARG A 207 4.21 -18.01 6.65
CA ARG A 207 5.34 -18.92 6.38
C ARG A 207 4.93 -20.40 6.45
N ASP A 208 4.13 -20.78 7.48
CA ASP A 208 3.62 -22.15 7.60
C ASP A 208 2.72 -22.49 6.39
N ALA A 209 1.86 -21.56 5.98
CA ALA A 209 1.03 -21.71 4.78
C ALA A 209 1.89 -21.87 3.50
N ARG A 210 2.94 -21.09 3.36
CA ARG A 210 3.88 -21.21 2.23
C ARG A 210 4.56 -22.56 2.22
N ALA A 211 5.04 -23.05 3.36
CA ALA A 211 5.65 -24.38 3.48
C ALA A 211 4.67 -25.51 3.11
N MET A 212 3.39 -25.37 3.50
CA MET A 212 2.34 -26.32 3.13
C MET A 212 2.10 -26.35 1.61
N ILE A 213 2.07 -25.16 0.96
CA ILE A 213 1.96 -25.05 -0.50
C ILE A 213 3.18 -25.65 -1.19
N ASP A 214 4.39 -25.33 -0.73
CA ASP A 214 5.65 -25.84 -1.29
C ASP A 214 5.77 -27.37 -1.13
N SER A 215 5.05 -27.98 -0.15
CA SER A 215 4.92 -29.45 0.00
C SER A 215 3.86 -30.09 -0.91
N GLY A 216 3.15 -29.27 -1.71
CA GLY A 216 2.22 -29.74 -2.75
C GLY A 216 0.74 -29.60 -2.40
N GLU A 217 0.36 -29.02 -1.25
CA GLU A 217 -1.06 -28.76 -0.95
C GLU A 217 -1.60 -27.64 -1.87
N LYS A 218 -2.76 -27.91 -2.47
CA LYS A 218 -3.44 -26.98 -3.39
C LYS A 218 -4.81 -26.53 -2.89
N ASP A 219 -5.35 -27.15 -1.87
CA ASP A 219 -6.65 -26.79 -1.27
C ASP A 219 -6.51 -25.53 -0.41
N LEU A 220 -7.03 -24.42 -0.92
CA LEU A 220 -6.97 -23.12 -0.25
C LEU A 220 -7.82 -23.10 1.03
N GLY A 221 -8.82 -23.96 1.15
CA GLY A 221 -9.58 -24.16 2.39
C GLY A 221 -8.72 -24.70 3.52
N LYS A 222 -7.89 -25.71 3.24
CA LYS A 222 -6.94 -26.27 4.23
C LYS A 222 -5.86 -25.25 4.59
N ILE A 223 -5.34 -24.52 3.59
CA ILE A 223 -4.29 -23.51 3.79
C ILE A 223 -4.81 -22.37 4.67
N THR A 224 -6.00 -21.84 4.37
CA THR A 224 -6.61 -20.77 5.20
C THR A 224 -7.01 -21.25 6.60
N ALA A 225 -7.40 -22.52 6.74
CA ALA A 225 -7.64 -23.12 8.05
C ALA A 225 -6.35 -23.20 8.89
N LEU A 226 -5.23 -23.64 8.29
CA LEU A 226 -3.92 -23.66 8.96
C LEU A 226 -3.54 -22.26 9.49
N ILE A 227 -3.67 -21.23 8.65
CA ILE A 227 -3.39 -19.82 9.04
C ILE A 227 -4.30 -19.42 10.21
N THR A 228 -5.59 -19.70 10.09
CA THR A 228 -6.60 -19.37 11.11
C THR A 228 -6.28 -20.01 12.47
N GLU A 229 -6.00 -21.31 12.48
CA GLU A 229 -5.68 -22.02 13.72
C GLU A 229 -4.35 -21.54 14.33
N LYS A 230 -3.35 -21.25 13.49
CA LYS A 230 -2.09 -20.67 13.96
C LYS A 230 -2.28 -19.31 14.61
N ILE A 231 -3.05 -18.40 14.00
CA ILE A 231 -3.30 -17.06 14.56
C ILE A 231 -4.08 -17.16 15.88
N LYS A 232 -5.03 -18.08 16.00
CA LYS A 232 -5.80 -18.31 17.24
C LYS A 232 -4.96 -18.76 18.43
N THR A 233 -3.74 -19.24 18.21
CA THR A 233 -2.83 -19.58 19.34
C THR A 233 -2.31 -18.36 20.07
N GLU A 234 -2.43 -17.16 19.46
CA GLU A 234 -2.01 -15.90 20.07
C GLU A 234 -3.20 -15.22 20.77
N PRO A 235 -3.21 -15.12 22.11
CA PRO A 235 -4.34 -14.57 22.85
C PRO A 235 -4.66 -13.10 22.55
N LEU A 236 -3.68 -12.31 22.14
CA LEU A 236 -3.85 -10.90 21.79
C LEU A 236 -4.37 -10.71 20.34
N ALA A 237 -4.44 -11.78 19.56
CA ALA A 237 -4.87 -11.73 18.16
C ALA A 237 -6.39 -11.95 18.02
N ARG A 238 -7.02 -11.05 17.25
CA ARG A 238 -8.41 -11.21 16.81
C ARG A 238 -8.46 -11.08 15.29
N ILE A 239 -8.80 -12.17 14.64
CA ILE A 239 -8.88 -12.23 13.17
C ILE A 239 -10.02 -11.33 12.69
N ASP A 240 -9.74 -10.48 11.72
CA ASP A 240 -10.72 -9.75 10.91
C ASP A 240 -11.09 -10.60 9.70
N TYR A 241 -10.08 -10.98 8.89
CA TYR A 241 -10.25 -11.98 7.84
C TYR A 241 -8.98 -12.80 7.58
N VAL A 242 -9.17 -14.02 7.07
CA VAL A 242 -8.18 -14.86 6.39
C VAL A 242 -8.82 -15.26 5.06
N SER A 243 -8.26 -14.85 3.94
CA SER A 243 -8.89 -15.04 2.64
C SER A 243 -7.87 -15.44 1.57
N ALA A 244 -8.30 -16.33 0.67
CA ALA A 244 -7.58 -16.69 -0.53
C ALA A 244 -8.41 -16.27 -1.75
N VAL A 245 -7.84 -15.42 -2.60
CA VAL A 245 -8.54 -14.82 -3.74
C VAL A 245 -7.66 -14.82 -4.98
N ASP A 246 -8.27 -14.80 -6.16
CA ASP A 246 -7.59 -14.44 -7.41
C ASP A 246 -7.00 -13.02 -7.29
N PHE A 247 -5.73 -12.84 -7.63
CA PHE A 247 -5.07 -11.54 -7.41
C PHE A 247 -5.52 -10.45 -8.37
N THR A 248 -6.03 -10.83 -9.53
CA THR A 248 -6.48 -9.87 -10.55
C THR A 248 -7.90 -9.37 -10.30
N ARG A 249 -8.79 -10.28 -9.85
CA ARG A 249 -10.23 -10.01 -9.70
C ARG A 249 -10.68 -9.93 -8.24
N LEU A 250 -9.82 -10.33 -7.32
CA LEU A 250 -10.08 -10.44 -5.87
C LEU A 250 -11.30 -11.30 -5.52
N LYS A 251 -11.68 -12.22 -6.41
CA LYS A 251 -12.77 -13.18 -6.17
C LYS A 251 -12.25 -14.37 -5.37
N PRO A 252 -13.06 -14.91 -4.43
CA PRO A 252 -12.69 -16.10 -3.65
C PRO A 252 -12.26 -17.27 -4.54
N LYS A 253 -11.19 -17.94 -4.14
CA LYS A 253 -10.60 -19.07 -4.84
C LYS A 253 -10.54 -20.29 -3.91
N LYS A 254 -10.74 -21.50 -4.45
CA LYS A 254 -10.80 -22.74 -3.65
C LYS A 254 -9.54 -23.59 -3.83
N THR A 255 -8.84 -23.43 -4.94
CA THR A 255 -7.71 -24.30 -5.29
C THR A 255 -6.65 -23.51 -6.01
N LEU A 256 -5.38 -23.81 -5.80
CA LEU A 256 -4.26 -23.30 -6.62
C LEU A 256 -4.31 -23.99 -7.99
N ASP A 257 -4.40 -23.18 -9.04
CA ASP A 257 -4.57 -23.61 -10.44
C ASP A 257 -3.45 -23.11 -11.37
N GLY A 258 -2.38 -22.54 -10.80
CA GLY A 258 -1.25 -21.95 -11.52
C GLY A 258 -1.39 -20.45 -11.78
N GLU A 259 -2.59 -19.87 -11.57
CA GLU A 259 -2.80 -18.42 -11.65
C GLU A 259 -2.44 -17.74 -10.32
N GLU A 260 -2.07 -16.47 -10.37
CA GLU A 260 -1.71 -15.70 -9.17
C GLU A 260 -2.85 -15.67 -8.16
N THR A 261 -2.56 -16.18 -6.98
CA THR A 261 -3.48 -16.27 -5.85
C THR A 261 -2.93 -15.43 -4.70
N LEU A 262 -3.73 -14.49 -4.23
CA LEU A 262 -3.44 -13.71 -3.04
C LEU A 262 -4.02 -14.42 -1.81
N ILE A 263 -3.16 -14.78 -0.87
CA ILE A 263 -3.57 -15.20 0.47
C ILE A 263 -3.32 -14.00 1.39
N ALA A 264 -4.40 -13.37 1.82
CA ALA A 264 -4.37 -12.12 2.59
C ALA A 264 -4.99 -12.31 3.97
N ILE A 265 -4.38 -11.68 4.95
CA ILE A 265 -4.85 -11.67 6.34
C ILE A 265 -4.98 -10.25 6.86
N ALA A 266 -6.00 -10.02 7.68
CA ALA A 266 -6.12 -8.86 8.53
C ALA A 266 -6.41 -9.32 9.96
N VAL A 267 -5.64 -8.83 10.91
CA VAL A 267 -5.68 -9.27 12.30
C VAL A 267 -5.52 -8.05 13.19
N TYR A 268 -6.39 -7.93 14.19
CA TYR A 268 -6.19 -6.99 15.28
C TYR A 268 -5.25 -7.62 16.31
N ILE A 269 -4.19 -6.91 16.66
CA ILE A 269 -3.37 -7.21 17.83
C ILE A 269 -3.70 -6.12 18.86
N GLY A 270 -4.37 -6.51 19.93
CA GLY A 270 -5.03 -5.53 20.79
C GLY A 270 -6.01 -4.67 20.00
N LYS A 271 -5.73 -3.35 19.91
CA LYS A 271 -6.54 -2.42 19.12
C LYS A 271 -5.99 -2.13 17.72
N VAL A 272 -4.76 -2.52 17.45
CA VAL A 272 -4.07 -2.20 16.19
C VAL A 272 -4.41 -3.21 15.11
N ARG A 273 -4.99 -2.76 14.02
CA ARG A 273 -5.30 -3.59 12.85
C ARG A 273 -4.08 -3.68 11.94
N LEU A 274 -3.55 -4.88 11.80
CA LEU A 274 -2.41 -5.20 10.93
C LEU A 274 -2.85 -6.05 9.74
N ILE A 275 -2.17 -5.88 8.61
CA ILE A 275 -2.38 -6.70 7.42
C ILE A 275 -1.05 -7.30 6.95
N ASP A 276 -1.15 -8.49 6.37
CA ASP A 276 -0.03 -9.15 5.71
C ASP A 276 -0.56 -10.07 4.61
N ASN A 277 0.30 -10.52 3.71
CA ASN A 277 -0.10 -11.41 2.64
C ASN A 277 1.09 -12.17 2.03
N ILE A 278 0.75 -13.19 1.23
CA ILE A 278 1.63 -13.82 0.24
C ILE A 278 0.90 -13.95 -1.09
N ILE A 279 1.65 -13.84 -2.19
CA ILE A 279 1.18 -14.19 -3.53
C ILE A 279 1.83 -15.51 -3.94
N VAL A 280 1.02 -16.45 -4.41
CA VAL A 280 1.43 -17.80 -4.82
C VAL A 280 0.80 -18.15 -6.17
N ARG A 281 1.34 -19.16 -6.83
CA ARG A 281 0.81 -19.70 -8.12
C ARG A 281 0.53 -21.19 -8.01
#